data_b9411a6e6eb34bcd112d8678f49fe76c
#
_entry.id   b9411a6e6eb34bcd112d8678f49fe76c
#
_cell.length_a   1.000
_cell.length_b   1.000
_cell.length_c   1.000
_cell.angle_alpha   90.00
_cell.angle_beta   90.00
_cell.angle_gamma   90.00
#
_symmetry.space_group_name_H-M   'P 1'
#
loop_
_entity.id
_entity.type
_entity.pdbx_description
1 polymer ?
#
loop_
_entity_poly.entity_id
_entity_poly.type
_entity_poly.pdbx_seq_one_letter_code
_entity_poly.pdbx_strand_id
1 'polypeptide(L)'
;MADLGRPSFTSGNWMVTEGNEEAFVEAWNLVAAWCLEHARGARSFHLIRDVANLRHFVSFGEWDELGDITVSRASPEFLRLFRKAQSLCDTFSGSDYEVALVAVAGE
;
A
#
# COMPACT_ATOMS: atom_id res chain seq x y z
N MET A 1 -20.31 14.20 13.35
CA MET A 1 -19.91 14.06 13.42
C MET A 1 -19.36 13.57 12.88
N ALA A 2 -19.32 13.45 12.74
CA ALA A 2 -18.88 13.22 12.16
C ALA A 2 -18.09 12.41 11.49
N ASP A 3 -17.73 12.39 10.74
CA ASP A 3 -16.89 11.77 9.86
C ASP A 3 -15.55 11.74 10.31
N LEU A 4 -15.34 11.41 11.50
CA LEU A 4 -14.06 11.48 12.04
C LEU A 4 -13.20 10.41 11.53
N GLY A 5 -13.47 9.48 10.95
CA GLY A 5 -12.59 8.48 10.52
C GLY A 5 -13.22 7.70 9.40
N ARG A 6 -13.22 8.25 8.26
CA ARG A 6 -13.68 7.49 7.13
C ARG A 6 -12.64 6.49 6.74
N PRO A 7 -13.03 5.24 6.45
CA PRO A 7 -12.09 4.28 5.90
C PRO A 7 -11.44 4.85 4.65
N SER A 8 -10.16 4.66 4.55
CA SER A 8 -9.36 5.23 3.48
C SER A 8 -8.44 4.17 2.91
N PHE A 9 -8.01 4.35 1.68
CA PHE A 9 -7.11 3.41 1.03
C PHE A 9 -5.91 4.13 0.47
N THR A 10 -4.75 3.47 0.56
CA THR A 10 -3.59 3.84 -0.24
C THR A 10 -3.53 2.89 -1.42
N SER A 11 -3.04 3.38 -2.55
CA SER A 11 -2.86 2.53 -3.72
C SER A 11 -1.52 2.86 -4.37
N GLY A 12 -0.85 1.85 -4.87
CA GLY A 12 0.39 2.00 -5.61
C GLY A 12 0.33 1.24 -6.91
N ASN A 13 0.87 1.84 -7.94
CA ASN A 13 0.97 1.24 -9.26
C ASN A 13 2.46 1.10 -9.55
N TRP A 14 2.94 -0.14 -9.65
CA TRP A 14 4.36 -0.43 -9.69
C TRP A 14 4.72 -1.17 -10.97
N MET A 15 5.74 -0.68 -11.67
CA MET A 15 6.31 -1.46 -12.77
C MET A 15 7.68 -1.93 -12.30
N VAL A 16 7.77 -3.19 -11.93
CA VAL A 16 8.99 -3.76 -11.36
C VAL A 16 10.02 -3.97 -12.46
N THR A 17 11.28 -3.66 -12.18
CA THR A 17 12.37 -3.90 -13.11
C THR A 17 12.50 -5.41 -13.37
N GLU A 18 12.67 -5.77 -14.61
CA GLU A 18 12.76 -7.18 -15.01
C GLU A 18 13.81 -7.91 -14.17
N GLY A 19 13.42 -9.03 -13.59
CA GLY A 19 14.31 -9.82 -12.75
C GLY A 19 14.17 -9.53 -11.26
N ASN A 20 13.52 -8.41 -10.90
CA ASN A 20 13.38 -8.03 -9.49
C ASN A 20 12.03 -8.42 -8.90
N GLU A 21 11.23 -9.23 -9.60
CA GLU A 21 9.86 -9.47 -9.16
C GLU A 21 9.77 -10.10 -7.78
N GLU A 22 10.57 -11.12 -7.50
CA GLU A 22 10.53 -11.76 -6.19
C GLU A 22 11.07 -10.85 -5.09
N ALA A 23 12.16 -10.13 -5.40
CA ALA A 23 12.73 -9.21 -4.43
C ALA A 23 11.75 -8.09 -4.09
N PHE A 24 10.96 -7.65 -5.09
CA PHE A 24 9.96 -6.62 -4.86
C PHE A 24 8.85 -7.12 -3.92
N VAL A 25 8.36 -8.33 -4.15
CA VAL A 25 7.32 -8.88 -3.29
C VAL A 25 7.81 -8.95 -1.84
N GLU A 26 9.07 -9.37 -1.63
CA GLU A 26 9.63 -9.42 -0.29
C GLU A 26 9.78 -8.03 0.31
N ALA A 27 10.26 -7.06 -0.49
CA ALA A 27 10.43 -5.69 0.00
C ALA A 27 9.10 -5.07 0.37
N TRP A 28 8.07 -5.31 -0.45
CA TRP A 28 6.74 -4.78 -0.16
C TRP A 28 6.12 -5.45 1.06
N ASN A 29 6.38 -6.75 1.23
CA ASN A 29 5.91 -7.46 2.42
C ASN A 29 6.47 -6.82 3.69
N LEU A 30 7.73 -6.36 3.66
CA LEU A 30 8.31 -5.69 4.83
C LEU A 30 7.63 -4.37 5.11
N VAL A 31 7.24 -3.62 4.06
CA VAL A 31 6.47 -2.39 4.25
C VAL A 31 5.13 -2.70 4.91
N ALA A 32 4.42 -3.69 4.38
CA ALA A 32 3.10 -4.05 4.89
C ALA A 32 3.18 -4.53 6.34
N ALA A 33 4.15 -5.38 6.63
CA ALA A 33 4.33 -5.93 7.98
C ALA A 33 4.64 -4.82 8.97
N TRP A 34 5.51 -3.88 8.59
CA TRP A 34 5.83 -2.76 9.46
C TRP A 34 4.58 -1.92 9.75
N CYS A 35 3.78 -1.65 8.72
CA CYS A 35 2.57 -0.87 8.90
C CYS A 35 1.59 -1.57 9.84
N LEU A 36 1.38 -2.86 9.65
CA LEU A 36 0.44 -3.59 10.49
C LEU A 36 0.91 -3.67 11.95
N GLU A 37 2.21 -3.65 12.18
CA GLU A 37 2.75 -3.74 13.52
C GLU A 37 2.89 -2.38 14.20
N HIS A 38 3.23 -1.35 13.45
CA HIS A 38 3.61 -0.07 14.04
C HIS A 38 2.75 1.12 13.64
N ALA A 39 2.03 1.04 12.53
CA ALA A 39 1.30 2.21 12.04
C ALA A 39 -0.12 2.22 12.57
N ARG A 40 -0.47 3.32 13.25
CA ARG A 40 -1.80 3.49 13.77
C ARG A 40 -2.80 3.49 12.63
N GLY A 41 -3.88 2.76 12.79
CA GLY A 41 -4.97 2.77 11.81
C GLY A 41 -4.79 1.86 10.62
N ALA A 42 -3.64 1.19 10.48
CA ALA A 42 -3.42 0.26 9.37
C ALA A 42 -4.26 -0.99 9.60
N ARG A 43 -5.03 -1.43 8.61
CA ARG A 43 -5.96 -2.54 8.75
C ARG A 43 -5.63 -3.74 7.90
N SER A 44 -5.34 -3.56 6.63
CA SER A 44 -5.02 -4.68 5.74
C SER A 44 -4.26 -4.17 4.53
N PHE A 45 -3.45 -5.03 3.95
CA PHE A 45 -2.66 -4.67 2.78
C PHE A 45 -2.70 -5.80 1.77
N HIS A 46 -2.79 -5.43 0.50
CA HIS A 46 -2.80 -6.39 -0.60
C HIS A 46 -1.82 -5.96 -1.67
N LEU A 47 -1.16 -6.94 -2.24
CA LEU A 47 -0.34 -6.72 -3.43
C LEU A 47 -0.86 -7.70 -4.47
N ILE A 48 -1.35 -7.18 -5.60
CA ILE A 48 -1.87 -8.03 -6.66
C ILE A 48 -0.98 -7.87 -7.89
N ARG A 49 -0.96 -8.90 -8.69
CA ARG A 49 -0.07 -8.97 -9.85
C ARG A 49 -0.90 -9.11 -11.12
N ASP A 50 -0.53 -8.33 -12.13
CA ASP A 50 -1.21 -8.35 -13.41
C ASP A 50 -0.87 -9.67 -14.12
N VAL A 51 -1.90 -10.44 -14.45
CA VAL A 51 -1.68 -11.74 -15.07
C VAL A 51 -1.23 -11.60 -16.54
N ALA A 52 -1.43 -10.43 -17.14
CA ALA A 52 -1.00 -10.18 -18.52
C ALA A 52 0.39 -9.54 -18.58
N ASN A 53 0.89 -8.99 -17.47
CA ASN A 53 2.22 -8.39 -17.42
C ASN A 53 2.79 -8.65 -16.04
N LEU A 54 3.63 -9.66 -15.91
CA LEU A 54 4.12 -10.13 -14.63
C LEU A 54 5.03 -9.17 -13.89
N ARG A 55 5.43 -8.07 -14.53
CA ARG A 55 6.20 -7.01 -13.88
C ARG A 55 5.31 -5.92 -13.29
N HIS A 56 4.04 -5.95 -13.62
CA HIS A 56 3.10 -4.91 -13.18
C HIS A 56 2.35 -5.37 -11.94
N PHE A 57 2.48 -4.62 -10.86
CA PHE A 57 1.82 -4.90 -9.59
C PHE A 57 1.01 -3.69 -9.16
N VAL A 58 -0.08 -3.95 -8.46
CA VAL A 58 -0.87 -2.90 -7.82
C VAL A 58 -0.97 -3.26 -6.35
N SER A 59 -0.68 -2.29 -5.50
CA SER A 59 -0.81 -2.47 -4.05
C SER A 59 -1.95 -1.61 -3.54
N PHE A 60 -2.61 -2.06 -2.48
CA PHE A 60 -3.53 -1.19 -1.77
C PHE A 60 -3.57 -1.59 -0.31
N GLY A 61 -3.75 -0.58 0.53
CA GLY A 61 -3.85 -0.77 1.96
C GLY A 61 -5.07 -0.04 2.48
N GLU A 62 -5.75 -0.68 3.41
CA GLU A 62 -6.91 -0.08 4.04
C GLU A 62 -6.50 0.50 5.38
N TRP A 63 -6.98 1.71 5.65
CA TRP A 63 -6.64 2.47 6.86
C TRP A 63 -7.91 3.02 7.49
N ASP A 64 -7.86 3.28 8.80
CA ASP A 64 -9.01 3.86 9.50
C ASP A 64 -9.34 5.25 8.96
N GLU A 65 -8.31 6.07 8.70
CA GLU A 65 -8.54 7.43 8.20
C GLU A 65 -7.28 7.99 7.54
N LEU A 66 -7.45 9.05 6.78
CA LEU A 66 -6.34 9.66 6.04
C LEU A 66 -5.23 10.17 6.95
N GLY A 67 -5.59 10.67 8.13
CA GLY A 67 -4.60 11.18 9.06
C GLY A 67 -3.59 10.14 9.48
N ASP A 68 -4.02 8.89 9.61
CA ASP A 68 -3.13 7.80 9.98
C ASP A 68 -2.08 7.54 8.89
N ILE A 69 -2.48 7.69 7.64
CA ILE A 69 -1.57 7.54 6.52
C ILE A 69 -0.49 8.61 6.56
N THR A 70 -0.90 9.85 6.81
CA THR A 70 0.03 10.98 6.89
C THR A 70 1.07 10.77 7.98
N VAL A 71 0.63 10.32 9.15
CA VAL A 71 1.53 10.09 10.28
C VAL A 71 2.53 8.98 9.92
N SER A 72 2.05 7.90 9.33
CA SER A 72 2.89 6.77 8.97
C SER A 72 3.98 7.17 7.97
N ARG A 73 3.63 7.99 7.00
CA ARG A 73 4.58 8.44 5.99
C ARG A 73 5.67 9.34 6.53
N ALA A 74 5.49 9.90 7.72
CA ALA A 74 6.51 10.73 8.34
C ALA A 74 7.54 9.89 9.07
N SER A 75 7.32 8.60 9.23
CA SER A 75 8.24 7.73 9.95
C SER A 75 9.49 7.42 9.11
N PRO A 76 10.69 7.63 9.67
CA PRO A 76 11.92 7.29 8.94
C PRO A 76 11.99 5.81 8.57
N GLU A 77 11.47 4.94 9.43
CA GLU A 77 11.50 3.52 9.15
C GLU A 77 10.59 3.16 7.98
N PHE A 78 9.39 3.75 7.94
CA PHE A 78 8.51 3.55 6.81
C PHE A 78 9.19 3.99 5.51
N LEU A 79 9.79 5.16 5.55
CA LEU A 79 10.44 5.71 4.36
C LEU A 79 11.58 4.81 3.87
N ARG A 80 12.36 4.29 4.81
CA ARG A 80 13.47 3.41 4.46
C ARG A 80 12.97 2.16 3.72
N LEU A 81 11.94 1.53 4.29
CA LEU A 81 11.39 0.31 3.70
C LEU A 81 10.71 0.59 2.36
N PHE A 82 9.98 1.70 2.28
CA PHE A 82 9.27 2.05 1.06
C PHE A 82 10.24 2.38 -0.08
N ARG A 83 11.31 3.09 0.24
CA ARG A 83 12.32 3.44 -0.76
C ARG A 83 13.03 2.19 -1.29
N LYS A 84 13.20 1.18 -0.43
CA LYS A 84 13.77 -0.07 -0.89
C LYS A 84 12.89 -0.72 -1.94
N ALA A 85 11.58 -0.76 -1.69
CA ALA A 85 10.64 -1.32 -2.65
C ALA A 85 10.67 -0.51 -3.95
N GLN A 86 10.67 0.82 -3.85
CA GLN A 86 10.73 1.67 -5.05
C GLN A 86 11.99 1.44 -5.86
N SER A 87 13.11 1.18 -5.18
CA SER A 87 14.40 1.00 -5.88
C SER A 87 14.44 -0.22 -6.78
N LEU A 88 13.48 -1.12 -6.62
CA LEU A 88 13.41 -2.35 -7.42
C LEU A 88 12.52 -2.17 -8.65
N CYS A 89 12.02 -0.96 -8.87
CA CYS A 89 11.04 -0.71 -9.91
C CYS A 89 11.52 0.32 -10.93
N ASP A 90 11.03 0.16 -12.17
CA ASP A 90 11.25 1.16 -13.20
C ASP A 90 10.41 2.40 -12.93
N THR A 91 9.15 2.20 -12.52
CA THR A 91 8.25 3.32 -12.22
C THR A 91 7.34 2.97 -11.06
N PHE A 92 6.88 4.01 -10.38
CA PHE A 92 5.90 3.90 -9.32
C PHE A 92 5.04 5.16 -9.29
N SER A 93 3.73 4.98 -9.09
CA SER A 93 2.85 6.10 -8.79
C SER A 93 1.87 5.66 -7.70
N GLY A 94 1.49 6.59 -6.85
CA GLY A 94 0.60 6.29 -5.74
C GLY A 94 -0.47 7.33 -5.56
N SER A 95 -1.55 6.95 -4.90
CA SER A 95 -2.66 7.84 -4.60
C SER A 95 -3.35 7.39 -3.32
N ASP A 96 -4.04 8.31 -2.69
CA ASP A 96 -4.84 8.05 -1.50
C ASP A 96 -6.30 8.26 -1.85
N TYR A 97 -7.16 7.45 -1.23
CA TYR A 97 -8.58 7.45 -1.57
C TYR A 97 -9.41 7.37 -0.31
N GLU A 98 -10.58 7.98 -0.35
CA GLU A 98 -11.60 7.73 0.66
C GLU A 98 -12.58 6.71 0.09
N VAL A 99 -13.13 5.88 0.96
CA VAL A 99 -14.13 4.91 0.53
C VAL A 99 -15.42 5.63 0.17
N ALA A 100 -15.89 5.41 -1.03
CA ALA A 100 -17.16 6.01 -1.49
C ALA A 100 -18.32 5.03 -1.35
N LEU A 101 -18.06 3.73 -1.47
CA LEU A 101 -19.09 2.72 -1.42
C LEU A 101 -18.49 1.39 -1.05
N VAL A 102 -19.18 0.65 -0.21
CA VAL A 102 -18.79 -0.73 0.11
C VAL A 102 -19.98 -1.62 -0.20
N ALA A 103 -19.76 -2.68 -0.93
CA ALA A 103 -20.77 -3.70 -1.16
C ALA A 103 -20.10 -5.05 -0.97
N VAL A 104 -20.77 -5.95 -0.28
CA VAL A 104 -20.20 -7.24 0.06
C VAL A 104 -21.17 -8.33 -0.34
N ALA A 105 -20.65 -9.41 -0.91
CA ALA A 105 -21.48 -10.53 -1.32
C ALA A 105 -22.18 -11.14 -0.10
N GLY A 106 -23.42 -11.56 -0.29
CA GLY A 106 -24.16 -12.22 0.79
C GLY A 106 -24.83 -11.29 1.75
N GLU A 107 -24.80 -10.00 1.51
CA GLU A 107 -25.43 -9.01 2.41
C GLU A 107 -26.78 -8.51 1.89
#